data_2db68a5cb834b1783091f57663ffd61b
#
_entry.id   2db68a5cb834b1783091f57663ffd61b
#
_cell.length_a   1.000
_cell.length_b   1.000
_cell.length_c   1.000
_cell.angle_alpha   90.00
_cell.angle_beta   90.00
_cell.angle_gamma   90.00
#
_symmetry.space_group_name_H-M   'P 1'
#
loop_
_entity.id
_entity.type
_entity.pdbx_description
1 polymer ?
#
loop_
_entity_poly.entity_id
_entity_poly.type
_entity_poly.pdbx_seq_one_letter_code
_entity_poly.pdbx_strand_id
1 'polypeptide(L)'
;MNNQEASKAKDGAQSIARAGRLLLAVAEAGPLGARMTVLATALDLPHPTVHRMLTALCQVGALHRVAQSNRYTLGAALTDSGRRSVPVDALQHIVRPALVRLATRAGDNVFLSVRDGYEALCVDRLEGEFPIRYGPLDIGGR
;
A
#
# COMPACT_ATOMS: atom_id res chain seq x y z
N MET A 1 -9.34 -30.17 23.84
CA MET A 1 -8.47 -29.49 22.84
C MET A 1 -7.15 -30.24 22.83
N ASN A 2 -6.86 -30.92 21.70
CA ASN A 2 -5.76 -31.89 21.64
C ASN A 2 -4.41 -31.17 21.47
N ASN A 3 -3.36 -31.63 22.10
CA ASN A 3 -2.01 -31.03 22.11
C ASN A 3 -1.45 -30.80 20.66
N GLN A 4 -1.87 -31.61 19.70
CA GLN A 4 -1.54 -31.48 18.27
C GLN A 4 -2.21 -30.27 17.61
N GLU A 5 -3.44 -29.92 18.00
CA GLU A 5 -4.15 -28.74 17.45
C GLU A 5 -3.54 -27.44 17.96
N ALA A 6 -3.14 -27.39 19.22
CA ALA A 6 -2.46 -26.25 19.81
C ALA A 6 -1.06 -26.02 19.18
N SER A 7 -0.30 -27.09 18.89
CA SER A 7 0.98 -27.02 18.19
C SER A 7 0.81 -26.49 16.75
N LYS A 8 -0.18 -27.00 16.02
CA LYS A 8 -0.45 -26.61 14.64
C LYS A 8 -0.94 -25.16 14.51
N ALA A 9 -1.73 -24.67 15.48
CA ALA A 9 -2.15 -23.28 15.56
C ALA A 9 -0.97 -22.35 15.83
N LYS A 10 -0.03 -22.74 16.70
CA LYS A 10 1.19 -21.98 17.01
C LYS A 10 2.13 -21.90 15.80
N ASP A 11 2.28 -22.98 15.04
CA ASP A 11 3.08 -23.02 13.81
C ASP A 11 2.45 -22.14 12.71
N GLY A 12 1.12 -22.11 12.61
CA GLY A 12 0.39 -21.24 11.68
C GLY A 12 0.60 -19.75 11.99
N ALA A 13 0.44 -19.36 13.25
CA ALA A 13 0.65 -17.97 13.68
C ALA A 13 2.10 -17.51 13.46
N GLN A 14 3.09 -18.39 13.72
CA GLN A 14 4.49 -18.08 13.47
C GLN A 14 4.79 -17.93 11.98
N SER A 15 4.16 -18.72 11.12
CA SER A 15 4.31 -18.61 9.66
C SER A 15 3.76 -17.29 9.13
N ILE A 16 2.61 -16.83 9.65
CA ILE A 16 2.02 -15.53 9.31
C ILE A 16 2.94 -14.38 9.74
N ALA A 17 3.46 -14.43 10.98
CA ALA A 17 4.38 -13.42 11.49
C ALA A 17 5.69 -13.34 10.67
N ARG A 18 6.22 -14.50 10.24
CA ARG A 18 7.39 -14.56 9.35
C ARG A 18 7.09 -13.97 7.97
N ALA A 19 5.92 -14.27 7.40
CA ALA A 19 5.49 -13.69 6.13
C ALA A 19 5.35 -12.17 6.21
N GLY A 20 4.78 -11.64 7.29
CA GLY A 20 4.71 -10.21 7.55
C GLY A 20 6.09 -9.55 7.59
N ARG A 21 7.04 -10.13 8.36
CA ARG A 21 8.43 -9.62 8.41
C ARG A 21 9.12 -9.67 7.04
N LEU A 22 8.86 -10.70 6.25
CA LEU A 22 9.41 -10.83 4.89
C LEU A 22 8.88 -9.73 3.96
N LEU A 23 7.58 -9.42 4.03
CA LEU A 23 6.99 -8.32 3.28
C LEU A 23 7.60 -6.96 3.65
N LEU A 24 7.77 -6.69 4.95
CA LEU A 24 8.41 -5.46 5.43
C LEU A 24 9.86 -5.35 4.95
N ALA A 25 10.64 -6.43 5.03
CA ALA A 25 12.02 -6.43 4.53
C ALA A 25 12.12 -6.18 3.03
N VAL A 26 11.16 -6.68 2.24
CA VAL A 26 11.09 -6.35 0.80
C VAL A 26 10.68 -4.89 0.57
N ALA A 27 9.78 -4.34 1.39
CA ALA A 27 9.38 -2.93 1.32
C ALA A 27 10.56 -1.99 1.62
N GLU A 28 11.35 -2.28 2.65
CA GLU A 28 12.56 -1.52 3.02
C GLU A 28 13.63 -1.51 1.93
N ALA A 29 13.71 -2.56 1.12
CA ALA A 29 14.62 -2.62 -0.03
C ALA A 29 14.23 -1.66 -1.17
N GLY A 30 13.06 -1.06 -1.10
CA GLY A 30 12.57 -0.07 -2.05
C GLY A 30 12.31 -0.63 -3.46
N PRO A 31 12.27 0.24 -4.47
CA PRO A 31 11.89 -0.14 -5.84
C PRO A 31 12.88 -1.09 -6.53
N LEU A 32 14.12 -1.15 -6.07
CA LEU A 32 15.12 -2.08 -6.60
C LEU A 32 14.91 -3.51 -6.11
N GLY A 33 14.12 -3.68 -5.04
CA GLY A 33 13.81 -4.97 -4.46
C GLY A 33 15.02 -5.70 -3.83
N ALA A 34 14.74 -6.81 -3.14
CA ALA A 34 15.73 -7.61 -2.44
C ALA A 34 15.93 -8.99 -3.09
N ARG A 35 17.15 -9.53 -2.99
CA ARG A 35 17.44 -10.92 -3.36
C ARG A 35 17.06 -11.87 -2.22
N MET A 36 16.64 -13.07 -2.57
CA MET A 36 16.28 -14.11 -1.58
C MET A 36 17.38 -14.36 -0.54
N THR A 37 18.65 -14.37 -0.94
CA THR A 37 19.79 -14.58 -0.05
C THR A 37 19.91 -13.50 1.02
N VAL A 38 19.69 -12.23 0.64
CA VAL A 38 19.70 -11.09 1.56
C VAL A 38 18.54 -11.19 2.54
N LEU A 39 17.35 -11.54 2.05
CA LEU A 39 16.15 -11.73 2.90
C LEU A 39 16.32 -12.88 3.88
N ALA A 40 16.92 -14.01 3.44
CA ALA A 40 17.20 -15.15 4.29
C ALA A 40 18.14 -14.81 5.46
N THR A 41 19.22 -14.07 5.16
CA THR A 41 20.17 -13.61 6.18
C THR A 41 19.52 -12.59 7.12
N ALA A 42 18.81 -11.59 6.59
CA ALA A 42 18.18 -10.54 7.40
C ALA A 42 17.12 -11.06 8.37
N LEU A 43 16.42 -12.14 7.99
CA LEU A 43 15.35 -12.73 8.80
C LEU A 43 15.80 -13.93 9.64
N ASP A 44 17.06 -14.34 9.51
CA ASP A 44 17.60 -15.56 10.12
C ASP A 44 16.72 -16.79 9.83
N LEU A 45 16.41 -17.00 8.54
CA LEU A 45 15.57 -18.08 8.07
C LEU A 45 16.31 -18.96 7.05
N PRO A 46 16.09 -20.30 7.08
CA PRO A 46 16.63 -21.20 6.07
C PRO A 46 16.14 -20.83 4.65
N HIS A 47 17.06 -20.90 3.67
CA HIS A 47 16.76 -20.61 2.26
C HIS A 47 15.50 -21.32 1.72
N PRO A 48 15.28 -22.63 1.98
CA PRO A 48 14.07 -23.32 1.52
C PRO A 48 12.78 -22.73 2.10
N THR A 49 12.83 -22.26 3.35
CA THR A 49 11.69 -21.62 4.01
C THR A 49 11.36 -20.28 3.34
N VAL A 50 12.39 -19.43 3.14
CA VAL A 50 12.22 -18.14 2.46
C VAL A 50 11.71 -18.32 1.04
N HIS A 51 12.26 -19.28 0.30
CA HIS A 51 11.82 -19.60 -1.06
C HIS A 51 10.32 -19.96 -1.12
N ARG A 52 9.85 -20.85 -0.24
CA ARG A 52 8.43 -21.23 -0.16
C ARG A 52 7.55 -20.04 0.17
N MET A 53 7.97 -19.18 1.10
CA MET A 53 7.22 -17.98 1.49
C MET A 53 7.16 -16.97 0.34
N LEU A 54 8.28 -16.69 -0.32
CA LEU A 54 8.33 -15.80 -1.48
C LEU A 54 7.43 -16.31 -2.62
N THR A 55 7.46 -17.62 -2.89
CA THR A 55 6.61 -18.23 -3.92
C THR A 55 5.13 -18.04 -3.57
N ALA A 56 4.72 -18.34 -2.34
CA ALA A 56 3.33 -18.18 -1.90
C ALA A 56 2.88 -16.71 -1.96
N LEU A 57 3.73 -15.76 -1.56
CA LEU A 57 3.43 -14.34 -1.62
C LEU A 57 3.34 -13.81 -3.06
N CYS A 58 4.13 -14.35 -3.98
CA CYS A 58 4.01 -14.05 -5.41
C CYS A 58 2.70 -14.61 -6.00
N GLN A 59 2.27 -15.80 -5.60
CA GLN A 59 1.02 -16.40 -6.07
C GLN A 59 -0.21 -15.57 -5.72
N VAL A 60 -0.21 -14.92 -4.55
CA VAL A 60 -1.30 -14.01 -4.13
C VAL A 60 -1.11 -12.57 -4.59
N GLY A 61 -0.08 -12.30 -5.40
CA GLY A 61 0.20 -10.95 -5.92
C GLY A 61 0.74 -9.96 -4.89
N ALA A 62 1.05 -10.41 -3.66
CA ALA A 62 1.64 -9.56 -2.62
C ALA A 62 3.10 -9.19 -2.92
N LEU A 63 3.83 -10.07 -3.59
CA LEU A 63 5.17 -9.81 -4.12
C LEU A 63 5.22 -10.05 -5.63
N HIS A 64 6.19 -9.43 -6.27
CA HIS A 64 6.54 -9.65 -7.67
C HIS A 64 8.01 -10.06 -7.78
N ARG A 65 8.29 -11.10 -8.56
CA ARG A 65 9.67 -11.50 -8.88
C ARG A 65 10.10 -10.85 -10.18
N VAL A 66 11.14 -10.05 -10.11
CA VAL A 66 11.73 -9.40 -11.29
C VAL A 66 12.56 -10.41 -12.06
N ALA A 67 12.09 -10.80 -13.24
CA ALA A 67 12.59 -11.96 -14.00
C ALA A 67 14.10 -11.92 -14.28
N GLN A 68 14.65 -10.76 -14.62
CA GLN A 68 16.06 -10.63 -15.03
C GLN A 68 17.04 -10.50 -13.86
N SER A 69 16.60 -10.12 -12.66
CA SER A 69 17.47 -9.81 -11.53
C SER A 69 17.36 -10.77 -10.35
N ASN A 70 16.43 -11.71 -10.38
CA ASN A 70 16.08 -12.59 -9.26
C ASN A 70 15.82 -11.82 -7.96
N ARG A 71 15.30 -10.59 -8.07
CA ARG A 71 14.89 -9.75 -6.96
C ARG A 71 13.37 -9.82 -6.77
N TYR A 72 12.95 -9.53 -5.56
CA TYR A 72 11.55 -9.47 -5.17
C TYR A 72 11.20 -8.06 -4.77
N THR A 73 10.11 -7.53 -5.32
CA THR A 73 9.53 -6.22 -5.02
C THR A 73 8.11 -6.39 -4.50
N LEU A 74 7.54 -5.34 -3.92
CA LEU A 74 6.11 -5.36 -3.56
C LEU A 74 5.26 -5.54 -4.82
N GLY A 75 4.26 -6.39 -4.71
CA GLY A 75 3.30 -6.67 -5.78
C GLY A 75 2.11 -5.70 -5.77
N ALA A 76 1.38 -5.66 -6.90
CA ALA A 76 0.25 -4.75 -7.08
C ALA A 76 -0.86 -4.94 -6.04
N ALA A 77 -1.10 -6.17 -5.59
CA ALA A 77 -2.13 -6.45 -4.59
C ALA A 77 -1.93 -5.68 -3.27
N LEU A 78 -0.68 -5.52 -2.82
CA LEU A 78 -0.37 -4.72 -1.62
C LEU A 78 -0.50 -3.23 -1.87
N THR A 79 -0.07 -2.75 -3.03
CA THR A 79 -0.18 -1.35 -3.40
C THR A 79 -1.64 -0.93 -3.48
N ASP A 80 -2.49 -1.75 -4.10
CA ASP A 80 -3.91 -1.49 -4.22
C ASP A 80 -4.64 -1.59 -2.86
N SER A 81 -4.26 -2.56 -2.03
CA SER A 81 -4.78 -2.66 -0.66
C SER A 81 -4.38 -1.46 0.19
N GLY A 82 -3.13 -1.00 0.08
CA GLY A 82 -2.65 0.19 0.79
C GLY A 82 -3.39 1.47 0.38
N ARG A 83 -3.69 1.64 -0.89
CA ARG A 83 -4.49 2.78 -1.38
C ARG A 83 -5.91 2.79 -0.81
N ARG A 84 -6.51 1.61 -0.62
CA ARG A 84 -7.86 1.47 -0.05
C ARG A 84 -7.87 1.63 1.48
N SER A 85 -6.74 1.46 2.14
CA SER A 85 -6.63 1.50 3.59
C SER A 85 -6.25 2.87 4.16
N VAL A 86 -5.86 3.84 3.31
CA VAL A 86 -5.64 5.21 3.78
C VAL A 86 -7.01 5.81 4.09
N PRO A 87 -7.32 6.12 5.36
CA PRO A 87 -8.55 6.82 5.68
C PRO A 87 -8.55 8.15 4.91
N VAL A 88 -9.58 8.37 4.10
CA VAL A 88 -9.75 9.62 3.32
C VAL A 88 -9.66 10.82 4.25
N ASP A 89 -10.22 10.71 5.44
CA ASP A 89 -10.20 11.74 6.48
C ASP A 89 -8.76 12.11 6.92
N ALA A 90 -7.87 11.13 7.07
CA ALA A 90 -6.47 11.38 7.42
C ALA A 90 -5.74 12.11 6.29
N LEU A 91 -5.97 11.73 5.04
CA LEU A 91 -5.41 12.41 3.87
C LEU A 91 -5.91 13.84 3.76
N GLN A 92 -7.24 14.06 3.91
CA GLN A 92 -7.85 15.38 3.93
C GLN A 92 -7.21 16.26 5.01
N HIS A 93 -7.05 15.75 6.23
CA HIS A 93 -6.48 16.50 7.34
C HIS A 93 -5.04 16.94 7.06
N ILE A 94 -4.21 16.06 6.51
CA ILE A 94 -2.80 16.35 6.19
C ILE A 94 -2.69 17.37 5.04
N VAL A 95 -3.52 17.25 4.00
CA VAL A 95 -3.39 18.02 2.77
C VAL A 95 -4.15 19.35 2.85
N ARG A 96 -5.19 19.46 3.68
CA ARG A 96 -6.07 20.64 3.77
C ARG A 96 -5.34 21.98 3.93
N PRO A 97 -4.27 22.13 4.75
CA PRO A 97 -3.54 23.40 4.84
C PRO A 97 -2.88 23.82 3.51
N ALA A 98 -2.46 22.85 2.70
CA ALA A 98 -1.89 23.11 1.38
C ALA A 98 -2.98 23.51 0.37
N LEU A 99 -4.15 22.84 0.42
CA LEU A 99 -5.28 23.18 -0.43
C LEU A 99 -5.81 24.59 -0.13
N VAL A 100 -5.90 24.97 1.15
CA VAL A 100 -6.31 26.32 1.55
C VAL A 100 -5.35 27.38 0.96
N ARG A 101 -4.05 27.19 1.11
CA ARG A 101 -3.07 28.11 0.50
C ARG A 101 -3.20 28.18 -1.02
N LEU A 102 -3.48 27.06 -1.66
CA LEU A 102 -3.65 27.00 -3.11
C LEU A 102 -4.92 27.75 -3.54
N ALA A 103 -6.07 27.49 -2.90
CA ALA A 103 -7.33 28.17 -3.19
C ALA A 103 -7.22 29.70 -2.99
N THR A 104 -6.59 30.14 -1.89
CA THR A 104 -6.37 31.56 -1.62
C THR A 104 -5.47 32.21 -2.67
N ARG A 105 -4.44 31.54 -3.14
CA ARG A 105 -3.51 32.09 -4.16
C ARG A 105 -4.09 32.07 -5.57
N ALA A 106 -4.83 31.03 -5.91
CA ALA A 106 -5.43 30.88 -7.22
C ALA A 106 -6.71 31.71 -7.37
N GLY A 107 -7.44 31.95 -6.26
CA GLY A 107 -8.77 32.53 -6.27
C GLY A 107 -9.85 31.61 -6.86
N ASP A 108 -9.49 30.38 -7.21
CA ASP A 108 -10.34 29.41 -7.91
C ASP A 108 -10.66 28.20 -7.03
N ASN A 109 -11.62 27.38 -7.47
CA ASN A 109 -11.97 26.15 -6.79
C ASN A 109 -10.81 25.13 -6.84
N VAL A 110 -10.51 24.50 -5.72
CA VAL A 110 -9.49 23.46 -5.60
C VAL A 110 -10.13 22.16 -5.16
N PHE A 111 -9.80 21.09 -5.87
CA PHE A 111 -10.33 19.75 -5.62
C PHE A 111 -9.18 18.82 -5.20
N LEU A 112 -9.41 17.99 -4.18
CA LEU A 112 -8.56 16.85 -3.87
C LEU A 112 -9.25 15.59 -4.39
N SER A 113 -8.62 14.90 -5.32
CA SER A 113 -9.13 13.63 -5.81
C SER A 113 -8.14 12.52 -5.55
N VAL A 114 -8.66 11.34 -5.21
CA VAL A 114 -7.89 10.10 -5.08
C VAL A 114 -8.30 9.13 -6.18
N ARG A 115 -7.37 8.30 -6.59
CA ARG A 115 -7.67 7.26 -7.56
C ARG A 115 -8.50 6.14 -6.91
N ASP A 116 -9.64 5.82 -7.51
CA ASP A 116 -10.49 4.68 -7.16
C ASP A 116 -10.66 3.78 -8.40
N GLY A 117 -9.82 2.76 -8.53
CA GLY A 117 -9.77 1.93 -9.72
C GLY A 117 -9.32 2.69 -10.96
N TYR A 118 -10.21 2.86 -11.94
CA TYR A 118 -10.00 3.62 -13.18
C TYR A 118 -10.59 5.04 -13.11
N GLU A 119 -11.18 5.43 -11.99
CA GLU A 119 -11.86 6.70 -11.79
C GLU A 119 -11.10 7.59 -10.79
N ALA A 120 -11.43 8.88 -10.77
CA ALA A 120 -10.95 9.83 -9.77
C ALA A 120 -12.11 10.20 -8.84
N LEU A 121 -12.01 9.79 -7.58
CA LEU A 121 -12.99 10.13 -6.55
C LEU A 121 -12.61 11.46 -5.91
N CYS A 122 -13.49 12.48 -5.98
CA CYS A 122 -13.31 13.73 -5.27
C CYS A 122 -13.53 13.51 -3.76
N VAL A 123 -12.50 13.81 -2.97
CA VAL A 123 -12.51 13.58 -1.51
C VAL A 123 -12.51 14.87 -0.70
N ASP A 124 -12.07 16.00 -1.26
CA ASP A 124 -12.19 17.32 -0.63
C ASP A 124 -12.34 18.41 -1.70
N ARG A 125 -13.01 19.49 -1.32
CA ARG A 125 -13.25 20.66 -2.17
C ARG A 125 -13.10 21.93 -1.35
N LEU A 126 -12.41 22.89 -1.89
CA LEU A 126 -12.34 24.26 -1.36
C LEU A 126 -12.81 25.23 -2.41
N GLU A 127 -13.69 26.13 -2.02
CA GLU A 127 -14.21 27.17 -2.91
C GLU A 127 -13.25 28.36 -2.93
N GLY A 128 -12.95 28.85 -4.13
CA GLY A 128 -12.23 30.09 -4.35
C GLY A 128 -13.15 31.31 -4.34
N GLU A 129 -12.57 32.50 -4.39
CA GLU A 129 -13.30 33.76 -4.40
C GLU A 129 -13.89 34.16 -5.77
N PHE A 130 -13.54 33.45 -6.84
CA PHE A 130 -14.03 33.73 -8.18
C PHE A 130 -15.55 33.46 -8.29
N PRO A 131 -16.33 34.39 -8.85
CA PRO A 131 -17.79 34.26 -8.93
C PRO A 131 -18.27 33.18 -9.91
N ILE A 132 -17.43 32.74 -10.84
CA ILE A 132 -17.79 31.71 -11.82
C ILE A 132 -17.44 30.33 -11.23
N ARG A 133 -18.47 29.64 -10.79
CA ARG A 133 -18.34 28.26 -10.23
C ARG A 133 -18.39 27.26 -11.37
N TYR A 134 -17.24 26.92 -11.93
CA TYR A 134 -17.14 25.80 -12.85
C TYR A 134 -16.81 24.53 -12.04
N GLY A 135 -17.69 23.54 -12.11
CA GLY A 135 -17.35 22.19 -11.73
C GLY A 135 -18.48 21.38 -11.12
N PRO A 136 -18.81 20.27 -11.76
CA PRO A 136 -19.82 19.30 -11.29
C PRO A 136 -19.30 18.32 -10.26
N LEU A 137 -18.05 18.45 -9.77
CA LEU A 137 -17.45 17.51 -8.82
C LEU A 137 -17.81 17.92 -7.40
N ASP A 138 -18.86 17.30 -6.86
CA ASP A 138 -19.14 17.27 -5.44
C ASP A 138 -18.28 16.22 -4.75
N ILE A 139 -18.10 16.39 -3.43
CA ILE A 139 -17.41 15.36 -2.62
C ILE A 139 -18.16 14.04 -2.79
N GLY A 140 -17.43 12.98 -3.18
CA GLY A 140 -17.99 11.68 -3.54
C GLY A 140 -18.32 11.54 -5.04
N GLY A 141 -18.20 12.60 -5.84
CA GLY A 141 -18.33 12.56 -7.30
C GLY A 141 -17.12 11.88 -7.98
N ARG A 142 -17.40 11.21 -9.09
CA ARG A 142 -16.43 10.51 -9.96
C ARG A 142 -16.39 11.08 -11.34
#